data_183a3003f7b16e9d8acef01315d71d00
#
_entry.id   183a3003f7b16e9d8acef01315d71d00
#
_cell.length_a   1.000
_cell.length_b   1.000
_cell.length_c   1.000
_cell.angle_alpha   90.00
_cell.angle_beta   90.00
_cell.angle_gamma   90.00
#
_symmetry.space_group_name_H-M   'P 1'
#
loop_
_entity.id
_entity.type
_entity.pdbx_description
1 polymer ?
#
loop_
_entity_poly.entity_id
_entity_poly.type
_entity_poly.pdbx_seq_one_letter_code
_entity_poly.pdbx_strand_id
1 'polypeptide(L)'
;MFHRRAFAVVLMLFVCSAALAATRGGPIPVPLPLFPQNNWWNLDISSAPVDQSSASFISFINANSGEAGRQLHPDFGGDAGDGFVYGIPFVIVDGQVSKKTVLFTETPDESDGWDPDTGESFPFYPVPDEAITTGGWIEGGPPGNVDLRDDGDRHLIIVDEASNHLYELYDVYHNGTQWEAGSAAFFDMNVNGRRPAGWTSADASGMAILPGLVRYDEVYGEGEIRHAFRVTVRATNGHVWPASHTAGSNPAALPMGARLRLKASKDISGYAPEVQKIFRAMKKYGLIVADNGSDMYVSGEYDPRWNNDILNPAFRSLRAQDFEVVQRGWQPSVTFVLNLPPAVGSGDAATATLTAYDASYNVATGYTGTVQFTSTDGAATLPLSYTFTGADAGVHTFTNGFILRTPGSQVVTFRDVANATLTGSVRVIVGPSTPTGLVATATSTTAVNVSWNPSAGATQYEVVRGSNAPVVVGTTSFNDTTAVAGTTYVYKVRALDSFSRRSPFSAPDAATTIVFTDDPLAANSTPVKLVHMTQLRQAVNAMRAAAGLSAATFTDPTLMNVRIKAVHVQELRNALVPARAALGLSAVAFTDPTLTVGGTRIKAAHVQELRNGVK
;
A
#
# COMPACT_ATOMS: atom_id res chain seq x y z
N MET A 1 -54.49 44.56 -13.09
CA MET A 1 -53.82 43.78 -12.03
C MET A 1 -52.95 42.71 -12.65
N PHE A 2 -51.66 43.00 -12.78
CA PHE A 2 -50.70 42.07 -13.37
C PHE A 2 -49.89 41.43 -12.25
N HIS A 3 -50.02 40.08 -12.08
CA HIS A 3 -49.20 39.31 -11.17
C HIS A 3 -47.89 38.95 -11.86
N ARG A 4 -46.76 39.52 -11.42
CA ARG A 4 -45.43 39.08 -11.74
C ARG A 4 -45.05 37.90 -10.82
N ARG A 5 -44.86 36.71 -11.40
CA ARG A 5 -44.20 35.59 -10.74
C ARG A 5 -42.68 35.76 -10.89
N ALA A 6 -41.99 35.92 -9.78
CA ALA A 6 -40.53 35.88 -9.74
C ALA A 6 -40.07 34.40 -9.72
N PHE A 7 -39.31 33.99 -10.69
CA PHE A 7 -38.58 32.72 -10.66
C PHE A 7 -37.26 32.96 -9.93
N ALA A 8 -37.06 32.32 -8.78
CA ALA A 8 -35.78 32.26 -8.10
C ALA A 8 -34.96 31.12 -8.73
N VAL A 9 -33.90 31.47 -9.43
CA VAL A 9 -32.88 30.50 -9.88
C VAL A 9 -31.95 30.23 -8.70
N VAL A 10 -32.04 29.06 -8.10
CA VAL A 10 -31.08 28.59 -7.11
C VAL A 10 -29.86 28.09 -7.89
N LEU A 11 -28.79 28.86 -7.86
CA LEU A 11 -27.48 28.46 -8.38
C LEU A 11 -26.84 27.54 -7.33
N MET A 12 -26.93 26.23 -7.53
CA MET A 12 -26.14 25.25 -6.75
C MET A 12 -24.69 25.33 -7.23
N LEU A 13 -23.85 25.98 -6.43
CA LEU A 13 -22.42 25.87 -6.54
C LEU A 13 -22.01 24.44 -6.14
N PHE A 14 -21.74 23.58 -7.11
CA PHE A 14 -20.98 22.35 -6.89
C PHE A 14 -19.55 22.74 -6.56
N VAL A 15 -19.19 22.74 -5.30
CA VAL A 15 -17.78 22.72 -4.91
C VAL A 15 -17.29 21.30 -5.20
N CYS A 16 -16.65 21.13 -6.36
CA CYS A 16 -15.85 19.96 -6.64
C CYS A 16 -14.64 20.05 -5.72
N SER A 17 -14.66 19.36 -4.57
CA SER A 17 -13.44 19.13 -3.81
C SER A 17 -12.58 18.19 -4.67
N ALA A 18 -11.59 18.72 -5.37
CA ALA A 18 -10.51 17.91 -5.89
C ALA A 18 -9.94 17.12 -4.70
N ALA A 19 -9.89 15.80 -4.79
CA ALA A 19 -9.13 15.01 -3.84
C ALA A 19 -7.70 15.54 -3.89
N LEU A 20 -7.16 15.97 -2.75
CA LEU A 20 -5.78 16.43 -2.68
C LEU A 20 -4.91 15.22 -3.02
N ALA A 21 -3.99 15.40 -3.97
CA ALA A 21 -3.04 14.36 -4.37
C ALA A 21 -2.07 14.00 -3.22
N ALA A 22 -2.02 14.85 -2.18
CA ALA A 22 -1.24 14.64 -0.97
C ALA A 22 -1.97 15.17 0.26
N THR A 23 -1.82 14.46 1.40
CA THR A 23 -2.34 14.87 2.71
C THR A 23 -1.25 14.79 3.76
N ARG A 24 -1.26 15.73 4.73
CA ARG A 24 -0.33 15.73 5.84
C ARG A 24 -0.93 15.02 7.06
N GLY A 25 -0.19 14.05 7.61
CA GLY A 25 -0.60 13.32 8.83
C GLY A 25 -1.91 12.55 8.65
N GLY A 26 -2.50 12.19 9.77
CA GLY A 26 -3.75 11.44 9.81
C GLY A 26 -3.55 9.92 9.87
N PRO A 27 -4.65 9.15 9.86
CA PRO A 27 -4.56 7.69 9.90
C PRO A 27 -3.77 7.16 8.71
N ILE A 28 -2.78 6.33 9.00
CA ILE A 28 -2.00 5.69 7.95
C ILE A 28 -2.89 4.75 7.14
N PRO A 29 -2.79 4.80 5.80
CA PRO A 29 -3.54 3.90 4.93
C PRO A 29 -3.22 2.43 5.21
N VAL A 30 -4.14 1.56 4.91
CA VAL A 30 -3.91 0.12 4.97
C VAL A 30 -2.93 -0.31 3.86
N PRO A 31 -2.16 -1.40 4.04
CA PRO A 31 -2.24 -2.36 5.14
C PRO A 31 -1.49 -1.92 6.40
N LEU A 32 -2.00 -2.34 7.57
CA LEU A 32 -1.29 -2.22 8.84
C LEU A 32 -1.06 -3.63 9.42
N PRO A 33 0.05 -3.91 10.10
CA PRO A 33 1.17 -2.99 10.37
C PRO A 33 1.87 -2.56 9.09
N LEU A 34 2.59 -1.45 9.15
CA LEU A 34 3.54 -1.07 8.10
C LEU A 34 4.58 -2.20 7.99
N PHE A 35 4.97 -2.56 6.80
CA PHE A 35 5.81 -3.72 6.52
C PHE A 35 5.15 -5.08 6.84
N PRO A 36 5.69 -6.19 6.34
CA PRO A 36 5.24 -7.53 6.67
C PRO A 36 5.29 -7.80 8.18
N GLN A 37 4.43 -8.67 8.65
CA GLN A 37 4.26 -8.96 10.09
C GLN A 37 5.53 -9.51 10.75
N ASN A 38 6.39 -10.17 9.99
CA ASN A 38 7.69 -10.65 10.44
C ASN A 38 8.80 -9.59 10.32
N ASN A 39 8.46 -8.35 9.99
CA ASN A 39 9.41 -7.24 10.02
C ASN A 39 9.92 -7.00 11.44
N TRP A 40 11.14 -6.57 11.58
CA TRP A 40 11.75 -6.28 12.88
C TRP A 40 10.98 -5.27 13.73
N TRP A 41 10.29 -4.32 13.12
CA TRP A 41 9.44 -3.37 13.86
C TRP A 41 8.26 -4.06 14.54
N ASN A 42 7.72 -5.13 13.95
CA ASN A 42 6.48 -5.81 14.35
C ASN A 42 6.72 -7.05 15.21
N LEU A 43 7.99 -7.45 15.46
CA LEU A 43 8.31 -8.66 16.20
C LEU A 43 7.95 -8.56 17.67
N ASP A 44 7.19 -9.53 18.15
CA ASP A 44 6.97 -9.76 19.59
C ASP A 44 8.24 -10.26 20.25
N ILE A 45 8.84 -9.43 21.10
CA ILE A 45 10.05 -9.75 21.86
C ILE A 45 9.77 -10.10 23.33
N SER A 46 8.53 -10.27 23.74
CA SER A 46 8.16 -10.51 25.15
C SER A 46 8.84 -11.74 25.74
N SER A 47 9.12 -12.76 24.91
CA SER A 47 9.84 -13.99 25.30
C SER A 47 11.32 -14.02 24.89
N ALA A 48 11.82 -12.97 24.22
CA ALA A 48 13.21 -12.92 23.79
C ALA A 48 14.17 -12.92 24.99
N PRO A 49 15.31 -13.62 24.94
CA PRO A 49 16.25 -13.67 26.04
C PRO A 49 16.89 -12.31 26.30
N VAL A 50 17.23 -12.05 27.57
CA VAL A 50 17.95 -10.85 27.99
C VAL A 50 19.43 -10.99 27.62
N ASP A 51 20.03 -9.93 27.10
CA ASP A 51 21.47 -9.88 26.79
C ASP A 51 22.32 -10.01 28.07
N GLN A 52 23.38 -10.79 28.01
CA GLN A 52 24.28 -11.00 29.17
C GLN A 52 24.91 -9.71 29.68
N SER A 53 25.11 -8.73 28.80
CA SER A 53 25.65 -7.40 29.13
C SER A 53 24.57 -6.35 29.43
N SER A 54 23.30 -6.75 29.53
CA SER A 54 22.17 -5.84 29.73
C SER A 54 22.40 -4.88 30.90
N ALA A 55 22.86 -5.40 32.06
CA ALA A 55 23.13 -4.58 33.24
C ALA A 55 24.20 -3.52 32.98
N SER A 56 25.24 -3.84 32.23
CA SER A 56 26.34 -2.91 31.88
C SER A 56 25.83 -1.77 30.97
N PHE A 57 25.05 -2.09 29.96
CA PHE A 57 24.45 -1.11 29.05
C PHE A 57 23.49 -0.16 29.79
N ILE A 58 22.62 -0.72 30.64
CA ILE A 58 21.71 0.09 31.47
C ILE A 58 22.51 0.99 32.45
N SER A 59 23.60 0.47 33.03
CA SER A 59 24.48 1.27 33.88
C SER A 59 25.15 2.40 33.10
N PHE A 60 25.54 2.20 31.85
CA PHE A 60 26.10 3.26 31.02
C PHE A 60 25.10 4.38 30.77
N ILE A 61 23.84 4.10 30.47
CA ILE A 61 22.78 5.10 30.31
C ILE A 61 22.56 5.82 31.67
N ASN A 62 22.44 5.08 32.76
CA ASN A 62 22.23 5.64 34.11
C ASN A 62 23.42 6.51 34.60
N ALA A 63 24.61 6.33 34.04
CA ALA A 63 25.78 7.13 34.38
C ALA A 63 25.77 8.53 33.76
N ASN A 64 24.78 8.84 32.92
CA ASN A 64 24.60 10.18 32.37
C ASN A 64 24.33 11.19 33.53
N SER A 65 25.05 12.30 33.51
CA SER A 65 24.95 13.33 34.56
C SER A 65 23.64 14.11 34.43
N GLY A 66 22.78 13.97 35.42
CA GLY A 66 21.49 14.66 35.49
C GLY A 66 20.30 13.70 35.50
N GLU A 67 19.21 14.10 36.14
CA GLU A 67 18.01 13.27 36.19
C GLU A 67 17.38 13.05 34.80
N ALA A 68 17.40 14.07 33.95
CA ALA A 68 16.87 14.03 32.60
C ALA A 68 17.50 12.91 31.77
N GLY A 69 18.82 12.73 31.78
CA GLY A 69 19.51 11.72 31.01
C GLY A 69 19.27 10.26 31.41
N ARG A 70 18.46 10.00 32.44
CA ARG A 70 18.11 8.65 32.93
C ARG A 70 16.64 8.31 32.74
N GLN A 71 15.83 9.30 32.41
CA GLN A 71 14.39 9.20 32.27
C GLN A 71 14.03 8.92 30.80
N LEU A 72 12.88 8.34 30.59
CA LEU A 72 12.30 8.28 29.26
C LEU A 72 11.65 9.63 28.92
N HIS A 73 11.77 10.06 27.67
CA HIS A 73 11.20 11.31 27.19
C HIS A 73 10.34 11.04 25.95
N PRO A 74 9.12 11.62 25.84
CA PRO A 74 8.43 11.70 24.57
C PRO A 74 9.06 12.83 23.76
N ASP A 75 9.50 12.54 22.55
CA ASP A 75 10.03 13.50 21.58
C ASP A 75 8.95 13.87 20.57
N PHE A 76 7.79 14.25 21.09
CA PHE A 76 6.61 14.63 20.34
C PHE A 76 5.60 15.38 21.20
N GLY A 77 4.75 16.16 20.53
CA GLY A 77 3.73 16.99 21.18
C GLY A 77 4.24 18.36 21.62
N GLY A 78 3.33 19.22 22.10
CA GLY A 78 3.66 20.57 22.55
C GLY A 78 4.15 20.60 23.99
N ASP A 79 5.17 21.39 24.29
CA ASP A 79 5.55 21.71 25.66
C ASP A 79 4.82 22.98 26.10
N ALA A 80 4.27 22.96 27.33
CA ALA A 80 3.51 24.09 27.86
C ALA A 80 4.45 25.28 28.12
N GLY A 81 4.58 26.18 27.14
CA GLY A 81 5.26 27.47 27.36
C GLY A 81 6.13 28.00 26.22
N ASP A 82 6.59 27.19 25.30
CA ASP A 82 7.40 27.65 24.16
C ASP A 82 6.63 27.80 22.84
N GLY A 83 5.44 27.20 22.74
CA GLY A 83 4.59 27.28 21.55
C GLY A 83 5.02 26.36 20.41
N PHE A 84 6.04 25.52 20.62
CA PHE A 84 6.48 24.52 19.64
C PHE A 84 5.74 23.20 19.83
N VAL A 85 5.51 22.49 18.71
CA VAL A 85 5.03 21.12 18.69
C VAL A 85 6.13 20.27 18.08
N TYR A 86 6.68 19.37 18.89
CA TYR A 86 7.73 18.44 18.49
C TYR A 86 7.13 17.21 17.80
N GLY A 87 7.96 16.47 17.10
CA GLY A 87 7.61 15.24 16.41
C GLY A 87 7.85 15.31 14.91
N ILE A 88 7.96 14.15 14.29
CA ILE A 88 8.30 14.02 12.89
C ILE A 88 7.02 13.95 12.05
N PRO A 89 6.78 14.91 11.13
CA PRO A 89 5.61 14.88 10.26
C PRO A 89 5.76 13.83 9.17
N PHE A 90 4.63 13.32 8.68
CA PHE A 90 4.59 12.50 7.47
C PHE A 90 3.46 12.95 6.54
N VAL A 91 3.60 12.60 5.28
CA VAL A 91 2.63 12.88 4.21
C VAL A 91 2.19 11.60 3.55
N ILE A 92 0.93 11.56 3.13
CA ILE A 92 0.36 10.46 2.36
C ILE A 92 0.09 10.98 0.95
N VAL A 93 0.59 10.26 -0.06
CA VAL A 93 0.35 10.53 -1.48
C VAL A 93 -0.39 9.36 -2.12
N ASP A 94 -1.16 9.64 -3.16
CA ASP A 94 -2.05 8.68 -3.85
C ASP A 94 -1.43 8.04 -5.11
N GLY A 95 -0.13 8.19 -5.31
CA GLY A 95 0.59 7.72 -6.49
C GLY A 95 0.48 8.66 -7.70
N GLN A 96 -0.20 9.80 -7.58
CA GLN A 96 -0.34 10.79 -8.67
C GLN A 96 0.69 11.92 -8.58
N VAL A 97 1.36 12.08 -7.44
CA VAL A 97 2.40 13.10 -7.28
C VAL A 97 3.60 12.76 -8.17
N SER A 98 3.99 13.69 -9.01
CA SER A 98 5.12 13.50 -9.92
C SER A 98 6.43 13.39 -9.14
N LYS A 99 7.27 12.44 -9.51
CA LYS A 99 8.58 12.25 -8.90
C LYS A 99 9.50 13.41 -9.22
N LYS A 100 10.19 13.92 -8.20
CA LYS A 100 11.16 15.00 -8.26
C LYS A 100 12.58 14.44 -8.17
N THR A 101 13.54 15.15 -8.75
CA THR A 101 14.97 14.96 -8.48
C THR A 101 15.32 15.66 -7.17
N VAL A 102 16.08 14.99 -6.32
CA VAL A 102 16.63 15.54 -5.07
C VAL A 102 18.14 15.45 -5.16
N LEU A 103 18.84 16.55 -4.92
CA LEU A 103 20.30 16.56 -4.86
C LEU A 103 20.76 16.22 -3.44
N PHE A 104 21.72 15.31 -3.31
CA PHE A 104 22.25 14.88 -2.02
C PHE A 104 23.54 15.60 -1.69
N THR A 105 23.62 16.14 -0.45
CA THR A 105 24.74 16.97 0.00
C THR A 105 25.72 16.23 0.93
N GLU A 106 25.30 15.12 1.55
CA GLU A 106 26.12 14.37 2.51
C GLU A 106 26.50 12.97 2.03
N THR A 107 25.51 12.09 1.77
CA THR A 107 25.75 10.69 1.41
C THR A 107 25.02 10.31 0.12
N PRO A 108 25.40 10.89 -1.04
CA PRO A 108 24.74 10.56 -2.31
C PRO A 108 24.84 9.08 -2.66
N ASP A 109 25.99 8.45 -2.46
CA ASP A 109 26.27 7.05 -2.76
C ASP A 109 25.57 6.05 -1.84
N GLU A 110 24.99 6.51 -0.74
CA GLU A 110 24.11 5.74 0.15
C GLU A 110 22.64 6.12 0.01
N SER A 111 22.28 7.01 -0.92
CA SER A 111 20.92 7.53 -1.09
C SER A 111 20.24 6.94 -2.31
N ASP A 112 18.97 6.52 -2.17
CA ASP A 112 18.17 6.09 -3.31
C ASP A 112 17.83 7.28 -4.21
N GLY A 113 17.74 7.07 -5.51
CA GLY A 113 17.55 8.16 -6.49
C GLY A 113 18.85 8.80 -6.99
N TRP A 114 19.99 8.23 -6.59
CA TRP A 114 21.33 8.54 -7.10
C TRP A 114 21.81 7.42 -8.00
N ASP A 115 22.40 7.76 -9.13
CA ASP A 115 22.99 6.81 -10.07
C ASP A 115 24.53 6.84 -9.93
N PRO A 116 25.14 5.79 -9.37
CA PRO A 116 26.59 5.72 -9.17
C PRO A 116 27.39 5.67 -10.48
N ASP A 117 26.79 5.25 -11.59
CA ASP A 117 27.47 5.14 -12.88
C ASP A 117 27.59 6.53 -13.55
N THR A 118 26.62 7.41 -13.36
CA THR A 118 26.63 8.76 -13.90
C THR A 118 27.08 9.82 -12.91
N GLY A 119 26.95 9.54 -11.61
CA GLY A 119 27.20 10.51 -10.53
C GLY A 119 26.10 11.58 -10.41
N GLU A 120 24.89 11.29 -10.86
CA GLU A 120 23.79 12.24 -10.89
C GLU A 120 22.52 11.70 -10.22
N SER A 121 21.75 12.59 -9.61
CA SER A 121 20.41 12.26 -9.12
C SER A 121 19.39 12.24 -10.27
N PHE A 122 18.36 11.38 -10.14
CA PHE A 122 17.26 11.29 -11.10
C PHE A 122 15.89 11.43 -10.41
N PRO A 123 14.78 11.69 -11.17
CA PRO A 123 13.46 11.83 -10.58
C PRO A 123 12.99 10.56 -9.88
N PHE A 124 12.94 10.58 -8.54
CA PHE A 124 12.67 9.39 -7.72
C PHE A 124 11.65 9.63 -6.60
N TYR A 125 11.66 10.78 -5.94
CA TYR A 125 10.87 11.08 -4.75
C TYR A 125 9.57 11.81 -5.10
N PRO A 126 8.38 11.30 -4.68
CA PRO A 126 7.09 11.96 -4.92
C PRO A 126 6.85 13.10 -3.91
N VAL A 127 7.74 14.10 -3.91
CA VAL A 127 7.64 15.25 -3.00
C VAL A 127 6.51 16.17 -3.42
N PRO A 128 5.50 16.41 -2.55
CA PRO A 128 4.40 17.33 -2.85
C PRO A 128 4.87 18.79 -2.92
N ASP A 129 4.32 19.54 -3.88
CA ASP A 129 4.67 20.96 -4.04
C ASP A 129 4.19 21.82 -2.85
N GLU A 130 3.19 21.34 -2.09
CA GLU A 130 2.72 21.96 -0.86
C GLU A 130 3.83 22.10 0.19
N ALA A 131 4.79 21.17 0.23
CA ALA A 131 5.93 21.23 1.14
C ALA A 131 6.85 22.43 0.91
N ILE A 132 6.79 23.06 -0.29
CA ILE A 132 7.56 24.28 -0.60
C ILE A 132 6.99 25.51 0.14
N THR A 133 5.67 25.57 0.31
CA THR A 133 4.97 26.78 0.78
C THR A 133 4.19 26.61 2.06
N THR A 134 3.99 25.38 2.54
CA THR A 134 3.15 25.08 3.70
C THR A 134 3.96 24.50 4.84
N GLY A 135 3.89 25.07 6.03
CA GLY A 135 4.58 24.60 7.22
C GLY A 135 4.06 23.26 7.74
N GLY A 136 4.93 22.53 8.47
CA GLY A 136 4.60 21.25 9.10
C GLY A 136 4.54 20.05 8.17
N TRP A 137 5.00 20.18 6.93
CA TRP A 137 5.24 19.08 6.01
C TRP A 137 6.66 18.53 6.16
N ILE A 138 7.59 19.41 6.52
CA ILE A 138 8.97 19.11 6.87
C ILE A 138 9.12 19.37 8.36
N GLU A 139 9.88 18.52 9.05
CA GLU A 139 10.15 18.64 10.48
C GLU A 139 10.83 19.97 10.83
N GLY A 140 10.46 20.53 11.98
CA GLY A 140 11.21 21.61 12.66
C GLY A 140 11.08 22.98 12.04
N GLY A 141 10.19 23.26 11.09
CA GLY A 141 10.22 24.61 10.62
C GLY A 141 9.24 25.08 9.57
N PRO A 142 9.44 26.33 9.14
CA PRO A 142 8.67 26.90 8.03
C PRO A 142 8.87 26.12 6.74
N PRO A 143 7.93 26.28 5.79
CA PRO A 143 7.92 25.53 4.55
C PRO A 143 9.20 25.72 3.76
N GLY A 144 9.68 24.63 3.17
CA GLY A 144 10.68 24.58 2.10
C GLY A 144 11.92 25.44 2.24
N ASN A 145 12.18 25.94 3.42
CA ASN A 145 13.04 27.08 3.62
C ASN A 145 14.49 26.68 3.92
N VAL A 146 15.40 27.33 3.24
CA VAL A 146 16.84 27.14 3.30
C VAL A 146 17.44 27.58 4.65
N ASP A 147 16.83 28.61 5.26
CA ASP A 147 17.46 29.35 6.36
C ASP A 147 17.43 28.61 7.70
N LEU A 148 16.74 27.47 7.77
CA LEU A 148 16.59 26.65 8.97
C LEU A 148 17.25 25.28 8.85
N ARG A 149 18.08 25.05 7.84
CA ARG A 149 18.78 23.79 7.62
C ARG A 149 19.60 23.36 8.85
N ASP A 150 20.23 24.30 9.52
CA ASP A 150 21.09 24.03 10.68
C ASP A 150 20.32 23.91 12.02
N ASP A 151 18.98 24.09 12.01
CA ASP A 151 18.17 24.17 13.23
C ASP A 151 17.41 22.85 13.56
N GLY A 152 17.67 21.75 12.85
CA GLY A 152 17.03 20.45 13.12
C GLY A 152 17.23 19.43 11.99
N ASP A 153 16.79 18.21 12.24
CA ASP A 153 17.00 17.08 11.32
C ASP A 153 16.19 17.19 10.03
N ARG A 154 15.15 18.03 10.01
CA ARG A 154 14.34 18.37 8.84
C ARG A 154 13.91 17.17 8.00
N HIS A 155 13.33 16.18 8.67
CA HIS A 155 12.81 15.00 7.99
C HIS A 155 11.57 15.35 7.14
N LEU A 156 11.52 14.74 5.95
CA LEU A 156 10.31 14.62 5.13
C LEU A 156 10.01 13.16 4.88
N ILE A 157 8.92 12.67 5.45
CA ILE A 157 8.48 11.29 5.33
C ILE A 157 7.26 11.23 4.41
N ILE A 158 7.30 10.38 3.37
CA ILE A 158 6.25 10.27 2.36
C ILE A 158 5.79 8.81 2.24
N VAL A 159 4.52 8.59 2.47
CA VAL A 159 3.84 7.29 2.25
C VAL A 159 3.09 7.34 0.93
N ASP A 160 3.49 6.56 -0.04
CA ASP A 160 2.71 6.34 -1.26
C ASP A 160 1.75 5.17 -1.05
N GLU A 161 0.47 5.50 -0.79
CA GLU A 161 -0.56 4.50 -0.51
C GLU A 161 -0.90 3.62 -1.71
N ALA A 162 -0.67 4.10 -2.93
CA ALA A 162 -1.01 3.38 -4.14
C ALA A 162 -0.06 2.19 -4.39
N SER A 163 1.23 2.36 -4.03
CA SER A 163 2.27 1.34 -4.22
C SER A 163 2.70 0.67 -2.92
N ASN A 164 2.26 1.17 -1.76
CA ASN A 164 2.73 0.80 -0.42
C ASN A 164 4.24 1.00 -0.27
N HIS A 165 4.71 2.16 -0.72
CA HIS A 165 6.11 2.57 -0.65
C HIS A 165 6.31 3.70 0.35
N LEU A 166 7.47 3.70 1.00
CA LEU A 166 7.89 4.72 1.95
C LEU A 166 9.16 5.39 1.45
N TYR A 167 9.15 6.71 1.46
CA TYR A 167 10.30 7.55 1.13
C TYR A 167 10.61 8.45 2.33
N GLU A 168 11.84 8.48 2.77
CA GLU A 168 12.28 9.27 3.91
C GLU A 168 13.52 10.06 3.53
N LEU A 169 13.49 11.37 3.79
CA LEU A 169 14.58 12.30 3.47
C LEU A 169 15.01 12.99 4.76
N TYR A 170 16.31 13.20 4.91
CA TYR A 170 16.96 13.89 6.02
C TYR A 170 17.58 15.20 5.52
N ASP A 171 17.58 16.24 6.36
CA ASP A 171 18.09 17.59 6.07
C ASP A 171 17.53 18.14 4.74
N VAL A 172 16.20 18.04 4.56
CA VAL A 172 15.54 18.39 3.30
C VAL A 172 15.14 19.84 3.22
N TYR A 173 15.40 20.48 2.09
CA TYR A 173 14.95 21.85 1.81
C TYR A 173 14.78 22.10 0.31
N HIS A 174 14.04 23.16 -0.03
CA HIS A 174 13.87 23.63 -1.39
C HIS A 174 14.60 24.98 -1.54
N ASN A 175 15.63 25.04 -2.39
CA ASN A 175 16.47 26.22 -2.55
C ASN A 175 15.87 27.32 -3.47
N GLY A 176 14.58 27.20 -3.82
CA GLY A 176 13.87 28.08 -4.74
C GLY A 176 13.81 27.57 -6.17
N THR A 177 14.66 26.59 -6.54
CA THR A 177 14.70 25.99 -7.88
C THR A 177 14.61 24.47 -7.86
N GLN A 178 15.13 23.81 -6.82
CA GLN A 178 15.23 22.36 -6.73
C GLN A 178 15.20 21.89 -5.27
N TRP A 179 14.91 20.62 -5.08
CA TRP A 179 15.01 19.94 -3.79
C TRP A 179 16.43 19.48 -3.51
N GLU A 180 16.87 19.65 -2.28
CA GLU A 180 18.14 19.17 -1.73
C GLU A 180 17.86 18.41 -0.44
N ALA A 181 18.71 17.43 -0.11
CA ALA A 181 18.68 16.67 1.13
C ALA A 181 20.09 16.22 1.52
N GLY A 182 20.34 16.00 2.81
CA GLY A 182 21.59 15.41 3.30
C GLY A 182 21.70 13.95 2.82
N SER A 183 20.67 13.17 3.11
CA SER A 183 20.51 11.77 2.68
C SER A 183 19.05 11.42 2.46
N ALA A 184 18.79 10.28 1.81
CA ALA A 184 17.43 9.79 1.67
C ALA A 184 17.36 8.29 1.43
N ALA A 185 16.24 7.68 1.83
CA ALA A 185 16.01 6.26 1.71
C ALA A 185 14.63 5.93 1.14
N PHE A 186 14.58 4.85 0.40
CA PHE A 186 13.37 4.22 -0.10
C PHE A 186 13.17 2.86 0.57
N PHE A 187 11.94 2.57 0.96
CA PHE A 187 11.55 1.28 1.49
C PHE A 187 10.29 0.78 0.80
N ASP A 188 10.39 -0.40 0.19
CA ASP A 188 9.21 -1.15 -0.25
C ASP A 188 8.58 -1.82 0.98
N MET A 189 7.43 -1.29 1.43
CA MET A 189 6.74 -1.83 2.60
C MET A 189 6.02 -3.17 2.35
N ASN A 190 6.07 -3.69 1.13
CA ASN A 190 5.55 -5.01 0.81
C ASN A 190 6.54 -6.15 1.17
N VAL A 191 7.80 -5.81 1.44
CA VAL A 191 8.87 -6.78 1.72
C VAL A 191 9.71 -6.38 2.94
N ASN A 192 10.52 -7.32 3.46
CA ASN A 192 11.46 -7.07 4.55
C ASN A 192 12.85 -6.68 4.01
N GLY A 193 12.89 -5.68 3.13
CA GLY A 193 14.14 -5.16 2.60
C GLY A 193 14.93 -4.37 3.67
N ARG A 194 16.19 -4.77 3.94
CA ARG A 194 17.15 -3.94 4.67
C ARG A 194 17.98 -3.13 3.68
N ARG A 195 18.44 -1.99 4.10
CA ARG A 195 19.45 -1.26 3.33
C ARG A 195 20.75 -2.09 3.23
N PRO A 196 21.57 -1.88 2.20
CA PRO A 196 22.89 -2.52 2.10
C PRO A 196 23.72 -2.33 3.37
N ALA A 197 24.57 -3.28 3.70
CA ALA A 197 25.43 -3.18 4.87
C ALA A 197 26.38 -1.98 4.74
N GLY A 198 26.42 -1.15 5.77
CA GLY A 198 27.17 0.10 5.81
C GLY A 198 26.39 1.33 5.34
N TRP A 199 25.23 1.14 4.72
CA TRP A 199 24.40 2.27 4.27
C TRP A 199 23.55 2.85 5.40
N THR A 200 23.53 4.19 5.51
CA THR A 200 22.58 4.94 6.32
C THR A 200 21.19 5.02 5.64
N SER A 201 20.26 5.68 6.28
CA SER A 201 18.96 6.08 5.71
C SER A 201 18.74 7.56 6.02
N ALA A 202 17.50 8.01 6.12
CA ALA A 202 17.18 9.26 6.79
C ALA A 202 17.37 9.17 8.33
N ASP A 203 17.62 7.95 8.85
CA ASP A 203 17.95 7.66 10.24
C ASP A 203 19.36 7.03 10.33
N ALA A 204 20.15 7.42 11.32
CA ALA A 204 21.54 7.01 11.48
C ALA A 204 21.74 5.47 11.52
N SER A 205 20.71 4.72 11.88
CA SER A 205 20.76 3.24 11.92
C SER A 205 20.62 2.56 10.57
N GLY A 206 20.22 3.28 9.52
CA GLY A 206 19.84 2.71 8.23
C GLY A 206 18.45 2.04 8.23
N MET A 207 17.66 2.20 9.28
CA MET A 207 16.28 1.74 9.35
C MET A 207 15.30 2.83 8.90
N ALA A 208 14.04 2.44 8.63
CA ALA A 208 12.96 3.38 8.40
C ALA A 208 12.52 4.06 9.72
N ILE A 209 12.18 5.33 9.67
CA ILE A 209 11.73 6.14 10.81
C ILE A 209 10.25 5.90 11.11
N LEU A 210 9.38 6.01 10.10
CA LEU A 210 7.92 6.00 10.26
C LEU A 210 7.37 4.82 11.06
N PRO A 211 7.80 3.57 10.83
CA PRO A 211 7.28 2.43 11.57
C PRO A 211 7.67 2.43 13.06
N GLY A 212 8.66 3.24 13.43
CA GLY A 212 9.13 3.41 14.81
C GLY A 212 8.52 4.60 15.55
N LEU A 213 7.69 5.42 14.92
CA LEU A 213 7.06 6.57 15.58
C LEU A 213 5.87 6.16 16.44
N VAL A 214 5.71 6.81 17.59
CA VAL A 214 4.45 6.79 18.33
C VAL A 214 3.44 7.64 17.57
N ARG A 215 2.33 7.05 17.11
CA ARG A 215 1.32 7.77 16.29
C ARG A 215 0.04 8.03 17.05
N TYR A 216 -0.53 9.21 16.81
CA TYR A 216 -1.72 9.68 17.51
C TYR A 216 -2.93 8.79 17.26
N ASP A 217 -3.14 8.38 16.00
CA ASP A 217 -4.25 7.53 15.60
C ASP A 217 -4.23 6.15 16.27
N GLU A 218 -3.04 5.61 16.58
CA GLU A 218 -2.91 4.34 17.30
C GLU A 218 -3.11 4.50 18.79
N VAL A 219 -2.59 5.57 19.38
CA VAL A 219 -2.69 5.81 20.83
C VAL A 219 -4.14 6.09 21.23
N TYR A 220 -4.84 6.93 20.49
CA TYR A 220 -6.22 7.33 20.80
C TYR A 220 -7.27 6.57 19.99
N GLY A 221 -6.87 5.75 19.00
CA GLY A 221 -7.75 4.89 18.24
C GLY A 221 -8.13 3.59 18.96
N GLU A 222 -8.88 2.75 18.28
CA GLU A 222 -9.22 1.41 18.79
C GLU A 222 -8.06 0.42 18.59
N GLY A 223 -7.97 -0.58 19.47
CA GLY A 223 -6.97 -1.66 19.40
C GLY A 223 -5.65 -1.32 20.08
N GLU A 224 -4.69 -2.21 19.99
CA GLU A 224 -3.37 -2.10 20.59
C GLU A 224 -2.33 -1.65 19.57
N ILE A 225 -1.27 -0.97 20.01
CA ILE A 225 -0.11 -0.65 19.19
C ILE A 225 0.67 -1.96 18.94
N ARG A 226 1.09 -2.20 17.70
CA ARG A 226 1.64 -3.49 17.26
C ARG A 226 3.04 -3.40 16.67
N HIS A 227 3.84 -2.44 17.12
CA HIS A 227 5.22 -2.25 16.67
C HIS A 227 6.10 -1.72 17.79
N ALA A 228 7.42 -1.84 17.62
CA ALA A 228 8.44 -1.21 18.45
C ALA A 228 8.53 0.29 18.16
N PHE A 229 9.09 1.05 19.09
CA PHE A 229 9.34 2.46 18.87
C PHE A 229 10.83 2.73 18.65
N ARG A 230 11.12 3.80 17.90
CA ARG A 230 12.43 4.40 17.74
C ARG A 230 12.85 5.07 19.05
N VAL A 231 14.12 4.91 19.44
CA VAL A 231 14.70 5.58 20.60
C VAL A 231 16.10 6.06 20.28
N THR A 232 16.45 7.26 20.77
CA THR A 232 17.81 7.80 20.71
C THR A 232 18.59 7.50 21.99
N VAL A 233 19.91 7.43 21.86
CA VAL A 233 20.87 7.33 22.96
C VAL A 233 22.07 8.24 22.69
N ARG A 234 22.73 8.77 23.76
CA ARG A 234 23.84 9.73 23.61
C ARG A 234 25.09 9.21 22.90
N ALA A 235 25.22 7.91 22.79
CA ALA A 235 26.35 7.25 22.13
C ALA A 235 26.01 5.82 21.75
N THR A 236 26.61 5.34 20.67
CA THR A 236 26.49 3.96 20.20
C THR A 236 27.84 3.32 19.95
N ASN A 237 27.86 2.00 19.72
CA ASN A 237 29.06 1.22 19.40
C ASN A 237 28.74 0.17 18.33
N GLY A 238 29.06 0.50 17.07
CA GLY A 238 28.74 -0.39 15.96
C GLY A 238 27.24 -0.56 15.73
N HIS A 239 26.87 -1.62 15.03
CA HIS A 239 25.49 -1.98 14.81
C HIS A 239 25.25 -3.48 14.93
N VAL A 240 24.00 -3.85 15.20
CA VAL A 240 23.49 -5.22 15.14
C VAL A 240 22.19 -5.25 14.35
N TRP A 241 21.82 -6.41 13.84
CA TRP A 241 20.51 -6.58 13.23
C TRP A 241 19.40 -6.01 14.15
N PRO A 242 18.45 -5.21 13.60
CA PRO A 242 18.15 -4.96 12.18
C PRO A 242 18.91 -3.79 11.53
N ALA A 243 19.66 -2.97 12.26
CA ALA A 243 20.40 -1.85 11.69
C ALA A 243 21.40 -2.28 10.63
N SER A 244 21.65 -1.43 9.64
CA SER A 244 22.63 -1.61 8.57
C SER A 244 23.84 -0.71 8.71
N HIS A 245 23.76 0.37 9.50
CA HIS A 245 24.79 1.41 9.60
C HIS A 245 25.30 1.61 11.04
N THR A 246 26.52 2.13 11.15
CA THR A 246 27.24 2.40 12.39
C THR A 246 27.49 3.90 12.52
N ALA A 247 26.93 4.54 13.54
CA ALA A 247 27.14 5.97 13.80
C ALA A 247 27.92 6.28 15.07
N GLY A 248 28.56 5.30 15.69
CA GLY A 248 29.36 5.51 16.91
C GLY A 248 30.31 4.37 17.22
N SER A 249 31.31 4.66 18.11
CA SER A 249 32.36 3.74 18.47
C SER A 249 32.68 3.71 19.98
N ASN A 250 31.72 4.10 20.83
CA ASN A 250 31.92 4.07 22.29
C ASN A 250 31.74 2.63 22.83
N PRO A 251 32.79 1.96 23.33
CA PRO A 251 32.75 0.54 23.67
C PRO A 251 31.79 0.19 24.83
N ALA A 252 31.37 1.17 25.64
CA ALA A 252 30.44 0.96 26.74
C ALA A 252 28.96 1.13 26.31
N ALA A 253 28.71 1.66 25.11
CA ALA A 253 27.38 2.00 24.63
C ALA A 253 26.71 0.83 23.88
N LEU A 254 25.38 0.92 23.74
CA LEU A 254 24.58 0.03 22.90
C LEU A 254 24.97 0.16 21.41
N PRO A 255 24.90 -0.91 20.63
CA PRO A 255 24.98 -0.78 19.17
C PRO A 255 23.65 -0.24 18.59
N MET A 256 23.71 0.39 17.40
CA MET A 256 22.54 0.63 16.58
C MET A 256 21.77 -0.67 16.33
N GLY A 257 20.44 -0.63 16.34
CA GLY A 257 19.59 -1.81 16.20
C GLY A 257 19.40 -2.61 17.50
N ALA A 258 20.09 -2.29 18.59
CA ALA A 258 19.84 -2.91 19.89
C ALA A 258 18.41 -2.63 20.38
N ARG A 259 17.83 -3.58 21.11
CA ARG A 259 16.46 -3.46 21.62
C ARG A 259 16.43 -3.34 23.13
N LEU A 260 15.71 -2.33 23.59
CA LEU A 260 15.34 -2.14 24.99
C LEU A 260 13.90 -2.61 25.18
N ARG A 261 13.63 -3.45 26.15
CA ARG A 261 12.28 -3.92 26.52
C ARG A 261 11.93 -3.43 27.91
N LEU A 262 10.76 -2.78 28.04
CA LEU A 262 10.22 -2.45 29.36
C LEU A 262 9.96 -3.75 30.13
N LYS A 263 10.53 -3.87 31.34
CA LYS A 263 10.45 -5.09 32.15
C LYS A 263 9.00 -5.51 32.39
N ALA A 264 8.72 -6.80 32.26
CA ALA A 264 7.38 -7.34 32.51
C ALA A 264 6.87 -7.01 33.92
N SER A 265 7.78 -6.96 34.92
CA SER A 265 7.48 -6.64 36.32
C SER A 265 7.12 -5.18 36.59
N LYS A 266 7.37 -4.25 35.63
CA LYS A 266 6.99 -2.84 35.83
C LYS A 266 5.47 -2.72 35.82
N ASP A 267 4.91 -2.28 36.94
CA ASP A 267 3.48 -1.97 37.00
C ASP A 267 3.15 -0.71 36.19
N ILE A 268 2.16 -0.83 35.33
CA ILE A 268 1.67 0.24 34.45
C ILE A 268 0.19 0.53 34.68
N SER A 269 -0.45 -0.08 35.66
CA SER A 269 -1.89 0.02 35.89
C SER A 269 -2.34 1.41 36.37
N GLY A 270 -1.43 2.17 36.96
CA GLY A 270 -1.72 3.51 37.49
C GLY A 270 -1.64 4.65 36.47
N TYR A 271 -1.29 4.38 35.20
CA TYR A 271 -1.23 5.40 34.17
C TYR A 271 -2.55 5.56 33.42
N ALA A 272 -2.70 6.69 32.71
CA ALA A 272 -3.84 6.91 31.82
C ALA A 272 -3.92 5.84 30.73
N PRO A 273 -5.12 5.47 30.22
CA PRO A 273 -5.29 4.37 29.28
C PRO A 273 -4.42 4.46 28.02
N GLU A 274 -4.27 5.65 27.45
CA GLU A 274 -3.42 5.95 26.30
C GLU A 274 -1.94 5.67 26.59
N VAL A 275 -1.46 6.08 27.77
CA VAL A 275 -0.09 5.80 28.23
C VAL A 275 0.13 4.31 28.46
N GLN A 276 -0.85 3.64 29.07
CA GLN A 276 -0.79 2.19 29.25
C GLN A 276 -0.65 1.46 27.92
N LYS A 277 -1.31 1.94 26.86
CA LYS A 277 -1.22 1.37 25.53
C LYS A 277 0.21 1.46 24.96
N ILE A 278 0.83 2.63 25.08
CA ILE A 278 2.24 2.84 24.70
C ILE A 278 3.17 1.91 25.51
N PHE A 279 3.01 1.86 26.83
CA PHE A 279 3.87 1.06 27.69
C PHE A 279 3.66 -0.45 27.50
N ARG A 280 2.45 -0.91 27.15
CA ARG A 280 2.23 -2.30 26.73
C ARG A 280 3.00 -2.63 25.44
N ALA A 281 3.03 -1.71 24.47
CA ALA A 281 3.84 -1.89 23.28
C ALA A 281 5.34 -1.96 23.61
N MET A 282 5.84 -1.12 24.52
CA MET A 282 7.23 -1.18 24.98
C MET A 282 7.56 -2.52 25.68
N LYS A 283 6.61 -3.14 26.38
CA LYS A 283 6.79 -4.48 26.95
C LYS A 283 6.81 -5.58 25.91
N LYS A 284 6.04 -5.42 24.84
CA LYS A 284 5.83 -6.47 23.84
C LYS A 284 6.78 -6.36 22.66
N TYR A 285 6.99 -5.16 22.14
CA TYR A 285 7.78 -4.89 20.94
C TYR A 285 9.08 -4.15 21.27
N GLY A 286 9.11 -3.41 22.37
CA GLY A 286 10.29 -2.71 22.86
C GLY A 286 10.57 -1.37 22.17
N LEU A 287 11.78 -0.89 22.42
CA LEU A 287 12.40 0.27 21.78
C LEU A 287 13.59 -0.22 20.96
N ILE A 288 13.81 0.33 19.76
CA ILE A 288 14.98 0.03 18.93
C ILE A 288 15.88 1.27 18.90
N VAL A 289 17.16 1.10 19.24
CA VAL A 289 18.16 2.15 19.14
C VAL A 289 18.39 2.47 17.67
N ALA A 290 17.99 3.64 17.26
CA ALA A 290 17.96 4.04 15.85
C ALA A 290 18.87 5.24 15.54
N ASP A 291 19.19 6.05 16.55
CA ASP A 291 20.00 7.23 16.34
C ASP A 291 20.79 7.63 17.59
N ASN A 292 21.81 8.49 17.39
CA ASN A 292 22.51 9.20 18.43
C ASN A 292 21.83 10.54 18.72
N GLY A 293 21.79 10.93 19.99
CA GLY A 293 21.15 12.17 20.43
C GLY A 293 21.17 12.23 21.95
N SER A 294 20.08 12.65 22.56
CA SER A 294 19.92 12.56 24.02
C SER A 294 19.45 11.16 24.42
N ASP A 295 19.81 10.70 25.64
CA ASP A 295 19.41 9.39 26.13
C ASP A 295 17.90 9.28 26.32
N MET A 296 17.34 8.18 25.86
CA MET A 296 15.98 7.73 26.10
C MET A 296 14.88 8.67 25.56
N TYR A 297 15.12 9.33 24.45
CA TYR A 297 14.07 10.04 23.71
C TYR A 297 13.38 9.09 22.74
N VAL A 298 12.06 8.99 22.87
CA VAL A 298 11.20 8.17 22.02
C VAL A 298 10.52 9.08 21.02
N SER A 299 10.77 8.85 19.74
CA SER A 299 10.22 9.67 18.65
C SER A 299 8.74 9.36 18.40
N GLY A 300 7.97 10.39 18.07
CA GLY A 300 6.57 10.26 17.68
C GLY A 300 6.22 11.18 16.53
N GLU A 301 5.02 11.02 16.00
CA GLU A 301 4.53 11.88 14.92
C GLU A 301 4.25 13.31 15.38
N TYR A 302 4.44 14.26 14.49
CA TYR A 302 3.97 15.63 14.68
C TYR A 302 2.45 15.67 14.68
N ASP A 303 1.85 15.93 15.83
CA ASP A 303 0.41 16.18 15.97
C ASP A 303 0.15 17.18 17.11
N PRO A 304 -0.51 18.32 16.85
CA PRO A 304 -0.78 19.33 17.87
C PRO A 304 -1.81 18.91 18.92
N ARG A 305 -2.46 17.75 18.73
CA ARG A 305 -3.46 17.21 19.67
C ARG A 305 -2.86 16.43 20.83
N TRP A 306 -1.55 16.13 20.82
CA TRP A 306 -0.89 15.43 21.92
C TRP A 306 -1.09 16.17 23.25
N ASN A 307 -1.38 15.41 24.31
CA ASN A 307 -1.52 15.95 25.67
C ASN A 307 -0.25 15.68 26.49
N ASN A 308 0.69 16.63 26.45
CA ASN A 308 1.96 16.50 27.14
C ASN A 308 1.86 16.71 28.66
N ASP A 309 0.75 17.27 29.18
CA ASP A 309 0.48 17.27 30.62
C ASP A 309 0.29 15.86 31.19
N ILE A 310 -0.12 14.90 30.34
CA ILE A 310 -0.23 13.48 30.68
C ILE A 310 1.04 12.72 30.28
N LEU A 311 1.54 12.94 29.06
CA LEU A 311 2.64 12.16 28.49
C LEU A 311 3.97 12.44 29.19
N ASN A 312 4.35 13.71 29.36
CA ASN A 312 5.65 14.08 29.96
C ASN A 312 5.87 13.50 31.37
N PRO A 313 4.96 13.66 32.34
CA PRO A 313 5.17 13.07 33.68
C PRO A 313 5.15 11.55 33.65
N ALA A 314 4.34 10.93 32.77
CA ALA A 314 4.27 9.48 32.64
C ALA A 314 5.60 8.91 32.10
N PHE A 315 6.11 9.45 31.00
CA PHE A 315 7.38 9.01 30.41
C PHE A 315 8.54 9.24 31.39
N ARG A 316 8.66 10.43 32.00
CA ARG A 316 9.71 10.75 32.98
C ARG A 316 9.69 9.87 34.23
N SER A 317 8.57 9.19 34.52
CA SER A 317 8.48 8.21 35.60
C SER A 317 9.17 6.88 35.30
N LEU A 318 9.42 6.59 34.01
CA LEU A 318 10.23 5.45 33.58
C LEU A 318 11.70 5.85 33.49
N ARG A 319 12.58 4.97 33.96
CA ARG A 319 14.02 5.18 33.93
C ARG A 319 14.70 4.03 33.19
N ALA A 320 15.93 4.25 32.74
CA ALA A 320 16.69 3.22 32.04
C ALA A 320 16.70 1.87 32.79
N GLN A 321 16.74 1.87 34.13
CA GLN A 321 16.69 0.67 34.96
C GLN A 321 15.34 -0.08 34.94
N ASP A 322 14.27 0.54 34.45
CA ASP A 322 12.98 -0.14 34.23
C ASP A 322 13.01 -0.99 32.96
N PHE A 323 14.04 -0.83 32.15
CA PHE A 323 14.26 -1.57 30.90
C PHE A 323 15.32 -2.66 31.07
N GLU A 324 15.33 -3.57 30.14
CA GLU A 324 16.35 -4.59 29.93
C GLU A 324 16.74 -4.63 28.45
N VAL A 325 17.98 -4.97 28.16
CA VAL A 325 18.45 -5.12 26.77
C VAL A 325 18.14 -6.56 26.34
N VAL A 326 17.42 -6.70 25.25
CA VAL A 326 17.21 -8.01 24.59
C VAL A 326 18.51 -8.48 23.96
N GLN A 327 18.75 -9.78 23.94
CA GLN A 327 19.94 -10.36 23.31
C GLN A 327 20.17 -9.72 21.92
N ARG A 328 21.35 -9.15 21.75
CA ARG A 328 21.69 -8.39 20.55
C ARG A 328 21.62 -9.27 19.30
N GLY A 329 20.96 -8.75 18.26
CA GLY A 329 20.74 -9.48 17.02
C GLY A 329 19.76 -10.65 17.13
N TRP A 330 19.00 -10.76 18.24
CA TRP A 330 18.03 -11.83 18.39
C TRP A 330 16.93 -11.76 17.33
N GLN A 331 16.64 -12.93 16.78
CA GLN A 331 15.56 -13.17 15.82
C GLN A 331 14.79 -14.42 16.24
N PRO A 332 13.47 -14.49 16.02
CA PRO A 332 12.71 -15.71 16.27
C PRO A 332 13.19 -16.83 15.34
N SER A 333 13.20 -18.07 15.84
CA SER A 333 13.63 -19.24 15.06
C SER A 333 12.68 -19.53 13.89
N VAL A 334 11.40 -19.23 14.06
CA VAL A 334 10.37 -19.26 13.00
C VAL A 334 9.47 -18.05 13.17
N THR A 335 8.97 -17.51 12.07
CA THR A 335 7.95 -16.48 12.05
C THR A 335 6.96 -16.74 10.92
N PHE A 336 5.78 -16.15 10.98
CA PHE A 336 4.74 -16.32 9.96
C PHE A 336 4.44 -15.02 9.24
N VAL A 337 4.13 -15.15 7.96
CA VAL A 337 3.51 -14.08 7.15
C VAL A 337 2.26 -14.63 6.47
N LEU A 338 1.12 -13.99 6.69
CA LEU A 338 -0.12 -14.26 5.96
C LEU A 338 -0.30 -13.19 4.89
N ASN A 339 -0.12 -13.58 3.65
CA ASN A 339 -0.42 -12.70 2.51
C ASN A 339 -1.92 -12.82 2.19
N LEU A 340 -2.71 -11.91 2.77
CA LEU A 340 -4.15 -11.76 2.56
C LEU A 340 -4.38 -10.38 1.96
N PRO A 341 -5.26 -10.19 0.97
CA PRO A 341 -5.53 -8.88 0.38
C PRO A 341 -5.83 -7.82 1.45
N PRO A 342 -5.21 -6.63 1.38
CA PRO A 342 -5.37 -5.58 2.39
C PRO A 342 -6.78 -4.99 2.42
N ALA A 343 -7.55 -5.16 1.33
CA ALA A 343 -8.95 -4.78 1.24
C ALA A 343 -9.76 -5.89 0.56
N VAL A 344 -10.94 -6.17 1.10
CA VAL A 344 -11.89 -7.16 0.57
C VAL A 344 -13.30 -6.57 0.56
N GLY A 345 -14.16 -7.07 -0.33
CA GLY A 345 -15.59 -6.78 -0.28
C GLY A 345 -16.28 -7.60 0.82
N SER A 346 -17.29 -7.01 1.47
CA SER A 346 -18.10 -7.71 2.46
C SER A 346 -18.76 -8.96 1.87
N GLY A 347 -18.42 -10.12 2.40
CA GLY A 347 -18.91 -11.42 1.93
C GLY A 347 -18.15 -12.01 0.73
N ASP A 348 -17.18 -11.30 0.18
CA ASP A 348 -16.34 -11.81 -0.90
C ASP A 348 -15.33 -12.84 -0.34
N ALA A 349 -15.10 -13.91 -1.10
CA ALA A 349 -14.13 -14.93 -0.73
C ALA A 349 -12.72 -14.50 -1.16
N ALA A 350 -11.78 -14.51 -0.21
CA ALA A 350 -10.39 -14.17 -0.43
C ALA A 350 -9.47 -15.38 -0.30
N THR A 351 -8.48 -15.45 -1.17
CA THR A 351 -7.37 -16.40 -1.10
C THR A 351 -6.22 -15.79 -0.32
N ALA A 352 -5.62 -16.54 0.58
CA ALA A 352 -4.44 -16.11 1.31
C ALA A 352 -3.36 -17.21 1.34
N THR A 353 -2.09 -16.79 1.36
CA THR A 353 -0.95 -17.69 1.49
C THR A 353 -0.26 -17.44 2.82
N LEU A 354 -0.13 -18.48 3.65
CA LEU A 354 0.64 -18.46 4.88
C LEU A 354 2.01 -19.05 4.63
N THR A 355 3.05 -18.30 4.93
CA THR A 355 4.45 -18.73 4.81
C THR A 355 5.11 -18.71 6.18
N ALA A 356 5.79 -19.80 6.53
CA ALA A 356 6.70 -19.87 7.66
C ALA A 356 8.11 -19.48 7.22
N TYR A 357 8.78 -18.60 7.96
CA TYR A 357 10.15 -18.15 7.69
C TYR A 357 11.07 -18.51 8.86
N ASP A 358 12.30 -18.86 8.56
CA ASP A 358 13.36 -19.04 9.57
C ASP A 358 13.93 -17.70 10.06
N ALA A 359 14.85 -17.74 11.02
CA ALA A 359 15.53 -16.55 11.56
C ALA A 359 16.34 -15.75 10.53
N SER A 360 16.67 -16.33 9.39
CA SER A 360 17.37 -15.68 8.28
C SER A 360 16.43 -15.21 7.15
N TYR A 361 15.12 -15.24 7.40
CA TYR A 361 14.06 -14.92 6.44
C TYR A 361 14.04 -15.82 5.19
N ASN A 362 14.60 -17.02 5.26
CA ASN A 362 14.34 -18.04 4.25
C ASN A 362 13.06 -18.78 4.61
N VAL A 363 12.38 -19.35 3.62
CA VAL A 363 11.22 -20.19 3.89
C VAL A 363 11.63 -21.37 4.76
N ALA A 364 10.97 -21.54 5.91
CA ALA A 364 11.22 -22.63 6.86
C ALA A 364 10.60 -23.94 6.34
N THR A 365 11.23 -24.55 5.34
CA THR A 365 10.72 -25.73 4.62
C THR A 365 10.49 -26.96 5.52
N GLY A 366 11.10 -26.99 6.70
CA GLY A 366 10.91 -28.04 7.72
C GLY A 366 9.80 -27.77 8.72
N TYR A 367 9.07 -26.65 8.61
CA TYR A 367 7.97 -26.36 9.54
C TYR A 367 6.78 -27.31 9.32
N THR A 368 6.31 -27.97 10.39
CA THR A 368 5.21 -28.95 10.37
C THR A 368 4.19 -28.72 11.49
N GLY A 369 4.18 -27.51 12.10
CA GLY A 369 3.25 -27.16 13.17
C GLY A 369 1.82 -26.97 12.69
N THR A 370 0.89 -26.83 13.63
CA THR A 370 -0.54 -26.59 13.37
C THR A 370 -0.89 -25.15 13.65
N VAL A 371 -1.43 -24.45 12.65
CA VAL A 371 -1.84 -23.04 12.76
C VAL A 371 -3.35 -22.93 12.83
N GLN A 372 -3.85 -22.11 13.75
CA GLN A 372 -5.26 -21.72 13.88
C GLN A 372 -5.47 -20.24 13.57
N PHE A 373 -6.68 -19.89 13.12
CA PHE A 373 -7.06 -18.54 12.74
C PHE A 373 -8.18 -18.00 13.63
N THR A 374 -8.14 -16.70 13.93
CA THR A 374 -9.21 -15.94 14.58
C THR A 374 -9.37 -14.60 13.91
N SER A 375 -10.51 -13.92 14.10
CA SER A 375 -10.74 -12.57 13.57
C SER A 375 -11.50 -11.71 14.57
N THR A 376 -11.32 -10.38 14.47
CA THR A 376 -12.20 -9.40 15.12
C THR A 376 -13.58 -9.33 14.47
N ASP A 377 -13.71 -9.77 13.21
CA ASP A 377 -15.00 -9.94 12.54
C ASP A 377 -15.70 -11.20 13.05
N GLY A 378 -16.64 -11.03 13.98
CA GLY A 378 -17.42 -12.14 14.54
C GLY A 378 -18.31 -12.88 13.53
N ALA A 379 -18.52 -12.31 12.33
CA ALA A 379 -19.26 -12.93 11.24
C ALA A 379 -18.35 -13.58 10.19
N ALA A 380 -17.02 -13.56 10.39
CA ALA A 380 -16.06 -14.12 9.44
C ALA A 380 -16.22 -15.64 9.28
N THR A 381 -15.96 -16.12 8.06
CA THR A 381 -15.65 -17.52 7.80
C THR A 381 -14.15 -17.64 7.58
N LEU A 382 -13.47 -18.39 8.43
CA LEU A 382 -12.02 -18.59 8.39
C LEU A 382 -11.70 -20.06 8.11
N PRO A 383 -10.50 -20.38 7.60
CA PRO A 383 -10.04 -21.76 7.50
C PRO A 383 -10.07 -22.44 8.87
N LEU A 384 -10.37 -23.72 8.89
CA LEU A 384 -10.09 -24.55 10.06
C LEU A 384 -8.59 -24.54 10.36
N SER A 385 -8.18 -24.97 11.56
CA SER A 385 -6.77 -25.16 11.86
C SER A 385 -6.11 -26.04 10.80
N TYR A 386 -4.91 -25.65 10.36
CA TYR A 386 -4.16 -26.34 9.33
C TYR A 386 -2.83 -26.85 9.89
N THR A 387 -2.54 -28.14 9.69
CA THR A 387 -1.25 -28.71 10.05
C THR A 387 -0.35 -28.77 8.82
N PHE A 388 0.76 -28.04 8.87
CA PHE A 388 1.76 -28.08 7.81
C PHE A 388 2.39 -29.47 7.71
N THR A 389 2.65 -29.90 6.51
CA THR A 389 3.31 -31.15 6.17
C THR A 389 4.65 -30.88 5.49
N GLY A 390 5.51 -31.89 5.38
CA GLY A 390 6.75 -31.75 4.62
C GLY A 390 6.54 -31.41 3.13
N ALA A 391 5.37 -31.75 2.58
CA ALA A 391 5.02 -31.41 1.20
C ALA A 391 4.70 -29.92 1.00
N ASP A 392 4.25 -29.23 2.05
CA ASP A 392 4.01 -27.77 2.01
C ASP A 392 5.31 -26.99 1.91
N ALA A 393 6.41 -27.58 2.32
CA ALA A 393 7.73 -26.92 2.32
C ALA A 393 7.68 -25.50 2.95
N GLY A 394 6.92 -25.32 4.03
CA GLY A 394 6.76 -24.06 4.75
C GLY A 394 5.76 -23.06 4.14
N VAL A 395 5.05 -23.38 3.05
CA VAL A 395 4.10 -22.49 2.37
C VAL A 395 2.78 -23.20 2.14
N HIS A 396 1.67 -22.60 2.57
CA HIS A 396 0.33 -23.14 2.28
C HIS A 396 -0.63 -22.05 1.82
N THR A 397 -1.41 -22.36 0.78
CA THR A 397 -2.40 -21.43 0.20
C THR A 397 -3.82 -21.89 0.50
N PHE A 398 -4.57 -21.04 1.16
CA PHE A 398 -5.99 -21.21 1.48
C PHE A 398 -6.82 -20.55 0.36
N THR A 399 -7.15 -21.32 -0.68
CA THR A 399 -7.94 -20.81 -1.82
C THR A 399 -9.36 -20.50 -1.36
N ASN A 400 -9.78 -19.22 -1.50
CA ASN A 400 -11.10 -18.72 -1.08
C ASN A 400 -11.44 -19.04 0.38
N GLY A 401 -10.41 -19.19 1.24
CA GLY A 401 -10.57 -19.64 2.62
C GLY A 401 -11.02 -18.56 3.61
N PHE A 402 -10.92 -17.28 3.25
CA PHE A 402 -11.25 -16.16 4.12
C PHE A 402 -12.43 -15.38 3.58
N ILE A 403 -13.49 -15.23 4.37
CA ILE A 403 -14.66 -14.39 4.05
C ILE A 403 -14.93 -13.50 5.24
N LEU A 404 -14.70 -12.20 5.08
CA LEU A 404 -15.01 -11.18 6.08
C LEU A 404 -16.32 -10.49 5.70
N ARG A 405 -17.14 -10.13 6.69
CA ARG A 405 -18.50 -9.59 6.45
C ARG A 405 -18.80 -8.29 7.15
N THR A 406 -18.13 -8.02 8.28
CA THR A 406 -18.38 -6.79 9.05
C THR A 406 -17.57 -5.64 8.44
N PRO A 407 -18.24 -4.62 7.87
CA PRO A 407 -17.55 -3.47 7.27
C PRO A 407 -16.65 -2.74 8.26
N GLY A 408 -15.53 -2.24 7.77
CA GLY A 408 -14.54 -1.53 8.57
C GLY A 408 -13.23 -2.26 8.65
N SER A 409 -12.38 -1.81 9.56
CA SER A 409 -11.08 -2.41 9.81
C SER A 409 -11.22 -3.67 10.63
N GLN A 410 -10.85 -4.81 10.07
CA GLN A 410 -10.85 -6.11 10.73
C GLN A 410 -9.42 -6.62 10.87
N VAL A 411 -9.20 -7.49 11.85
CA VAL A 411 -7.91 -8.13 12.07
C VAL A 411 -8.10 -9.65 11.99
N VAL A 412 -7.28 -10.30 11.19
CA VAL A 412 -7.13 -11.76 11.18
C VAL A 412 -5.84 -12.09 11.93
N THR A 413 -5.95 -12.90 12.98
CA THR A 413 -4.82 -13.39 13.76
C THR A 413 -4.63 -14.88 13.47
N PHE A 414 -3.38 -15.30 13.35
CA PHE A 414 -2.98 -16.69 13.14
C PHE A 414 -1.90 -17.06 14.16
N ARG A 415 -1.93 -18.29 14.67
CA ARG A 415 -1.07 -18.73 15.75
C ARG A 415 -0.80 -20.23 15.65
N ASP A 416 0.45 -20.64 15.93
CA ASP A 416 0.78 -22.03 16.15
C ASP A 416 0.12 -22.54 17.44
N VAL A 417 -0.51 -23.73 17.36
CA VAL A 417 -1.26 -24.32 18.48
C VAL A 417 -0.33 -24.76 19.60
N ALA A 418 0.85 -25.32 19.26
CA ALA A 418 1.82 -25.83 20.22
C ALA A 418 2.73 -24.71 20.77
N ASN A 419 3.00 -23.68 19.98
CA ASN A 419 3.86 -22.56 20.37
C ASN A 419 3.13 -21.23 20.21
N ALA A 420 2.48 -20.78 21.28
CA ALA A 420 1.69 -19.54 21.28
C ALA A 420 2.51 -18.26 20.99
N THR A 421 3.85 -18.30 21.07
CA THR A 421 4.72 -17.17 20.71
C THR A 421 4.88 -17.03 19.20
N LEU A 422 4.64 -18.10 18.44
CA LEU A 422 4.56 -18.07 16.98
C LEU A 422 3.17 -17.59 16.56
N THR A 423 2.98 -16.30 16.52
CA THR A 423 1.72 -15.65 16.17
C THR A 423 1.99 -14.49 15.23
N GLY A 424 0.99 -14.16 14.46
CA GLY A 424 0.97 -12.96 13.63
C GLY A 424 -0.45 -12.48 13.41
N SER A 425 -0.60 -11.31 12.86
CA SER A 425 -1.91 -10.78 12.50
C SER A 425 -1.82 -9.88 11.28
N VAL A 426 -2.88 -9.83 10.50
CA VAL A 426 -3.02 -8.92 9.36
C VAL A 426 -4.30 -8.11 9.52
N ARG A 427 -4.22 -6.82 9.22
CA ARG A 427 -5.39 -5.94 9.16
C ARG A 427 -5.94 -5.97 7.75
N VAL A 428 -7.26 -6.04 7.63
CA VAL A 428 -7.98 -6.05 6.36
C VAL A 428 -9.11 -5.02 6.44
N ILE A 429 -9.24 -4.17 5.44
CA ILE A 429 -10.40 -3.29 5.30
C ILE A 429 -11.51 -4.04 4.59
N VAL A 430 -12.64 -4.16 5.27
CA VAL A 430 -13.86 -4.70 4.68
C VAL A 430 -14.70 -3.53 4.17
N GLY A 431 -14.74 -3.38 2.85
CA GLY A 431 -15.56 -2.39 2.15
C GLY A 431 -16.91 -2.95 1.71
N PRO A 432 -17.63 -2.23 0.84
CA PRO A 432 -18.82 -2.79 0.18
C PRO A 432 -18.43 -4.00 -0.68
N SER A 433 -19.39 -4.84 -1.04
CA SER A 433 -19.12 -5.99 -1.90
C SER A 433 -18.64 -5.55 -3.29
N THR A 434 -17.79 -6.38 -3.89
CA THR A 434 -17.28 -6.13 -5.26
C THR A 434 -18.43 -6.09 -6.28
N PRO A 435 -18.51 -5.06 -7.14
CA PRO A 435 -19.49 -5.03 -8.22
C PRO A 435 -19.33 -6.21 -9.18
N THR A 436 -20.44 -6.80 -9.59
CA THR A 436 -20.47 -7.92 -10.54
C THR A 436 -21.27 -7.55 -11.78
N GLY A 437 -21.15 -8.37 -12.84
CA GLY A 437 -21.94 -8.17 -14.05
C GLY A 437 -21.61 -6.88 -14.80
N LEU A 438 -20.35 -6.41 -14.74
CA LEU A 438 -19.91 -5.27 -15.53
C LEU A 438 -20.05 -5.58 -17.01
N VAL A 439 -20.75 -4.69 -17.73
CA VAL A 439 -20.95 -4.75 -19.18
C VAL A 439 -20.66 -3.37 -19.77
N ALA A 440 -19.71 -3.31 -20.68
CA ALA A 440 -19.40 -2.13 -21.49
C ALA A 440 -19.94 -2.33 -22.91
N THR A 441 -20.73 -1.41 -23.43
CA THR A 441 -21.33 -1.51 -24.77
C THR A 441 -21.17 -0.20 -25.51
N ALA A 442 -20.55 -0.23 -26.69
CA ALA A 442 -20.51 0.93 -27.56
C ALA A 442 -21.92 1.23 -28.11
N THR A 443 -22.50 2.34 -27.71
CA THR A 443 -23.82 2.80 -28.16
C THR A 443 -23.74 3.62 -29.43
N SER A 444 -22.56 4.16 -29.72
CA SER A 444 -22.22 4.84 -30.97
C SER A 444 -20.72 4.74 -31.23
N THR A 445 -20.24 5.38 -32.29
CA THR A 445 -18.79 5.52 -32.53
C THR A 445 -18.08 6.47 -31.55
N THR A 446 -18.82 7.19 -30.71
CA THR A 446 -18.29 8.19 -29.78
C THR A 446 -18.86 8.04 -28.36
N ALA A 447 -19.58 6.97 -28.07
CA ALA A 447 -20.15 6.75 -26.74
C ALA A 447 -20.14 5.26 -26.36
N VAL A 448 -19.86 5.01 -25.08
CA VAL A 448 -19.91 3.68 -24.45
C VAL A 448 -20.81 3.77 -23.23
N ASN A 449 -21.81 2.90 -23.15
CA ASN A 449 -22.58 2.67 -21.92
C ASN A 449 -21.93 1.56 -21.11
N VAL A 450 -21.70 1.82 -19.82
CA VAL A 450 -21.13 0.88 -18.86
C VAL A 450 -22.17 0.65 -17.78
N SER A 451 -22.52 -0.60 -17.47
CA SER A 451 -23.50 -0.95 -16.44
C SER A 451 -23.02 -2.16 -15.63
N TRP A 452 -23.52 -2.27 -14.39
CA TRP A 452 -23.15 -3.33 -13.45
C TRP A 452 -24.26 -3.62 -12.45
N ASN A 453 -24.14 -4.74 -11.73
CA ASN A 453 -25.06 -5.08 -10.67
C ASN A 453 -24.79 -4.23 -9.41
N PRO A 454 -25.81 -3.83 -8.64
CA PRO A 454 -25.62 -3.11 -7.39
C PRO A 454 -24.83 -3.95 -6.38
N SER A 455 -23.96 -3.29 -5.60
CA SER A 455 -23.14 -3.90 -4.56
C SER A 455 -23.75 -3.64 -3.19
N ALA A 456 -23.78 -4.67 -2.33
CA ALA A 456 -24.26 -4.51 -0.96
C ALA A 456 -23.36 -3.51 -0.19
N GLY A 457 -23.97 -2.56 0.50
CA GLY A 457 -23.27 -1.52 1.26
C GLY A 457 -22.72 -0.35 0.42
N ALA A 458 -22.88 -0.37 -0.90
CA ALA A 458 -22.44 0.73 -1.76
C ALA A 458 -23.40 1.93 -1.70
N THR A 459 -22.83 3.13 -1.66
CA THR A 459 -23.54 4.40 -1.84
C THR A 459 -23.14 5.08 -3.15
N GLN A 460 -21.95 4.78 -3.66
CA GLN A 460 -21.38 5.31 -4.90
C GLN A 460 -20.50 4.26 -5.57
N TYR A 461 -20.07 4.55 -6.78
CA TYR A 461 -19.16 3.72 -7.55
C TYR A 461 -18.09 4.56 -8.23
N GLU A 462 -16.87 4.05 -8.28
CA GLU A 462 -15.79 4.57 -9.09
C GLU A 462 -15.67 3.75 -10.37
N VAL A 463 -15.84 4.43 -11.51
CA VAL A 463 -15.67 3.84 -12.84
C VAL A 463 -14.32 4.28 -13.40
N VAL A 464 -13.50 3.35 -13.81
CA VAL A 464 -12.17 3.61 -14.38
C VAL A 464 -12.14 3.14 -15.82
N ARG A 465 -11.66 3.99 -16.73
CA ARG A 465 -11.38 3.68 -18.13
C ARG A 465 -9.87 3.62 -18.38
N GLY A 466 -9.33 2.40 -18.56
CA GLY A 466 -7.89 2.19 -18.74
C GLY A 466 -7.09 2.69 -17.53
N SER A 467 -6.19 3.65 -17.75
CA SER A 467 -5.38 4.31 -16.72
C SER A 467 -5.89 5.71 -16.34
N ASN A 468 -7.08 6.10 -16.80
CA ASN A 468 -7.63 7.42 -16.49
C ASN A 468 -8.04 7.52 -15.02
N ALA A 469 -8.12 8.76 -14.51
CA ALA A 469 -8.66 9.02 -13.18
C ALA A 469 -10.10 8.46 -13.06
N PRO A 470 -10.48 7.93 -11.88
CA PRO A 470 -11.82 7.43 -11.63
C PRO A 470 -12.90 8.50 -11.80
N VAL A 471 -14.04 8.11 -12.34
CA VAL A 471 -15.27 8.93 -12.31
C VAL A 471 -16.21 8.36 -11.25
N VAL A 472 -16.61 9.19 -10.28
CA VAL A 472 -17.54 8.78 -9.21
C VAL A 472 -18.99 9.00 -9.66
N VAL A 473 -19.82 7.96 -9.52
CA VAL A 473 -21.23 8.00 -9.88
C VAL A 473 -22.10 7.39 -8.76
N GLY A 474 -23.30 7.91 -8.56
CA GLY A 474 -24.28 7.38 -7.59
C GLY A 474 -25.24 6.33 -8.18
N THR A 475 -25.02 5.91 -9.41
CA THR A 475 -25.86 4.97 -10.17
C THR A 475 -25.08 3.70 -10.52
N THR A 476 -25.77 2.65 -10.94
CA THR A 476 -25.17 1.41 -11.44
C THR A 476 -24.92 1.42 -12.95
N SER A 477 -24.83 2.60 -13.52
CA SER A 477 -24.47 2.80 -14.92
C SER A 477 -23.73 4.12 -15.13
N PHE A 478 -22.88 4.15 -16.15
CA PHE A 478 -22.12 5.32 -16.58
C PHE A 478 -22.12 5.40 -18.11
N ASN A 479 -22.40 6.59 -18.65
CA ASN A 479 -22.37 6.82 -20.08
C ASN A 479 -21.14 7.66 -20.43
N ASP A 480 -20.12 7.00 -21.00
CA ASP A 480 -18.91 7.66 -21.49
C ASP A 480 -19.15 8.25 -22.87
N THR A 481 -19.29 9.56 -22.95
CA THR A 481 -19.49 10.31 -24.21
C THR A 481 -18.19 10.88 -24.78
N THR A 482 -17.05 10.52 -24.20
CA THR A 482 -15.72 11.02 -24.62
C THR A 482 -14.95 10.00 -25.44
N ALA A 483 -15.60 8.93 -25.87
CA ALA A 483 -14.99 7.90 -26.66
C ALA A 483 -14.68 8.38 -28.10
N VAL A 484 -13.62 7.83 -28.67
CA VAL A 484 -13.18 8.12 -30.06
C VAL A 484 -13.54 6.91 -30.95
N ALA A 485 -14.00 7.18 -32.16
CA ALA A 485 -14.38 6.15 -33.11
C ALA A 485 -13.23 5.18 -33.42
N GLY A 486 -13.55 3.89 -33.52
CA GLY A 486 -12.58 2.84 -33.88
C GLY A 486 -11.57 2.52 -32.77
N THR A 487 -11.88 2.84 -31.52
CA THR A 487 -10.99 2.64 -30.37
C THR A 487 -11.60 1.65 -29.40
N THR A 488 -10.78 0.80 -28.79
CA THR A 488 -11.20 -0.10 -27.71
C THR A 488 -10.88 0.52 -26.35
N TYR A 489 -11.86 0.53 -25.45
CA TYR A 489 -11.74 0.99 -24.08
C TYR A 489 -12.04 -0.16 -23.12
N VAL A 490 -11.21 -0.28 -22.08
CA VAL A 490 -11.40 -1.25 -20.98
C VAL A 490 -11.89 -0.50 -19.77
N TYR A 491 -12.93 -1.03 -19.14
CA TYR A 491 -13.55 -0.46 -17.94
C TYR A 491 -13.44 -1.42 -16.77
N LYS A 492 -13.31 -0.85 -15.59
CA LYS A 492 -13.44 -1.50 -14.28
C LYS A 492 -14.31 -0.63 -13.39
N VAL A 493 -15.02 -1.22 -12.46
CA VAL A 493 -15.82 -0.50 -11.48
C VAL A 493 -15.56 -1.05 -10.09
N ARG A 494 -15.52 -0.17 -9.09
CA ARG A 494 -15.54 -0.55 -7.67
C ARG A 494 -16.58 0.25 -6.91
N ALA A 495 -17.09 -0.32 -5.84
CA ALA A 495 -18.08 0.30 -4.99
C ALA A 495 -17.41 1.13 -3.88
N LEU A 496 -18.10 2.21 -3.46
CA LEU A 496 -17.77 3.01 -2.27
C LEU A 496 -18.97 3.00 -1.31
N ASP A 497 -18.69 2.95 -0.02
CA ASP A 497 -19.70 3.17 1.01
C ASP A 497 -19.76 4.64 1.47
N SER A 498 -20.59 4.94 2.47
CA SER A 498 -20.75 6.29 3.03
C SER A 498 -19.49 6.83 3.75
N PHE A 499 -18.51 5.98 4.02
CA PHE A 499 -17.22 6.34 4.62
C PHE A 499 -16.09 6.37 3.58
N SER A 500 -16.42 6.35 2.29
CA SER A 500 -15.48 6.28 1.17
C SER A 500 -14.58 5.04 1.16
N ARG A 501 -14.96 3.96 1.89
CA ARG A 501 -14.25 2.69 1.83
C ARG A 501 -14.56 2.01 0.50
N ARG A 502 -13.52 1.47 -0.12
CA ARG A 502 -13.56 0.94 -1.48
C ARG A 502 -13.63 -0.59 -1.47
N SER A 503 -14.43 -1.15 -2.37
CA SER A 503 -14.34 -2.57 -2.70
C SER A 503 -13.14 -2.84 -3.61
N PRO A 504 -12.74 -4.11 -3.80
CA PRO A 504 -11.95 -4.48 -4.97
C PRO A 504 -12.64 -4.06 -6.27
N PHE A 505 -11.85 -3.94 -7.36
CA PHE A 505 -12.42 -3.72 -8.68
C PHE A 505 -13.10 -4.97 -9.23
N SER A 506 -14.16 -4.77 -9.99
CA SER A 506 -14.80 -5.82 -10.80
C SER A 506 -13.80 -6.48 -11.78
N ALA A 507 -14.14 -7.64 -12.29
CA ALA A 507 -13.53 -8.11 -13.52
C ALA A 507 -13.68 -7.04 -14.62
N PRO A 508 -12.65 -6.83 -15.47
CA PRO A 508 -12.74 -5.85 -16.54
C PRO A 508 -13.72 -6.28 -17.63
N ASP A 509 -14.33 -5.30 -18.28
CA ASP A 509 -15.00 -5.49 -19.56
C ASP A 509 -14.58 -4.39 -20.56
N ALA A 510 -14.78 -4.63 -21.85
CA ALA A 510 -14.29 -3.75 -22.89
C ALA A 510 -15.36 -3.49 -23.95
N ALA A 511 -15.31 -2.29 -24.55
CA ALA A 511 -16.10 -1.93 -25.70
C ALA A 511 -15.22 -1.33 -26.80
N THR A 512 -15.45 -1.74 -28.03
CA THR A 512 -14.83 -1.12 -29.21
C THR A 512 -15.85 -0.24 -29.92
N THR A 513 -15.53 1.02 -30.14
CA THR A 513 -16.43 2.05 -30.71
C THR A 513 -16.60 1.90 -32.23
N ILE A 514 -17.01 0.72 -32.65
CA ILE A 514 -17.39 0.37 -34.01
C ILE A 514 -18.83 -0.09 -34.03
N VAL A 515 -19.68 0.60 -34.79
CA VAL A 515 -21.05 0.17 -35.01
C VAL A 515 -21.06 -0.85 -36.15
N PHE A 516 -21.35 -2.09 -35.84
CA PHE A 516 -21.38 -3.18 -36.83
C PHE A 516 -22.63 -3.13 -37.66
N THR A 517 -22.44 -3.25 -38.99
CA THR A 517 -23.53 -3.40 -39.95
C THR A 517 -24.21 -4.77 -39.75
N ASP A 518 -25.54 -4.81 -39.79
CA ASP A 518 -26.34 -6.02 -39.59
C ASP A 518 -25.98 -6.77 -38.28
N ASP A 519 -26.07 -6.10 -37.15
CA ASP A 519 -25.76 -6.64 -35.82
C ASP A 519 -27.05 -6.79 -34.97
N PRO A 520 -27.43 -7.98 -34.51
CA PRO A 520 -26.77 -9.27 -34.74
C PRO A 520 -26.99 -9.84 -36.13
N LEU A 521 -26.03 -10.70 -36.56
CA LEU A 521 -26.21 -11.46 -37.79
C LEU A 521 -27.22 -12.63 -37.57
N ALA A 522 -28.32 -12.62 -38.30
CA ALA A 522 -29.31 -13.68 -38.23
C ALA A 522 -28.89 -14.90 -39.05
N ALA A 523 -28.88 -16.07 -38.38
CA ALA A 523 -28.54 -17.34 -39.05
C ALA A 523 -29.51 -17.62 -40.22
N ASN A 524 -28.97 -18.06 -41.35
CA ASN A 524 -29.69 -18.40 -42.59
C ASN A 524 -30.45 -17.24 -43.29
N SER A 525 -30.38 -16.00 -42.70
CA SER A 525 -31.05 -14.84 -43.31
C SER A 525 -30.09 -13.70 -43.65
N THR A 526 -29.01 -13.52 -42.89
CA THR A 526 -28.01 -12.45 -43.14
C THR A 526 -26.76 -13.05 -43.79
N PRO A 527 -26.51 -12.80 -45.10
CA PRO A 527 -25.26 -13.24 -45.74
C PRO A 527 -24.06 -12.49 -45.15
N VAL A 528 -22.93 -13.16 -45.00
CA VAL A 528 -21.67 -12.53 -44.58
C VAL A 528 -21.17 -11.63 -45.70
N LYS A 529 -21.14 -10.32 -45.46
CA LYS A 529 -20.74 -9.28 -46.41
C LYS A 529 -19.28 -8.85 -46.19
N LEU A 530 -18.67 -8.21 -47.16
CA LEU A 530 -17.35 -7.61 -47.08
C LEU A 530 -17.23 -6.66 -45.89
N VAL A 531 -18.24 -5.79 -45.67
CA VAL A 531 -18.24 -4.82 -44.57
C VAL A 531 -18.14 -5.50 -43.21
N HIS A 532 -18.72 -6.67 -43.01
CA HIS A 532 -18.64 -7.40 -41.75
C HIS A 532 -17.21 -7.80 -41.40
N MET A 533 -16.45 -8.26 -42.40
CA MET A 533 -15.05 -8.65 -42.24
C MET A 533 -14.13 -7.45 -42.08
N THR A 534 -14.37 -6.36 -42.81
CA THR A 534 -13.60 -5.13 -42.72
C THR A 534 -13.75 -4.50 -41.33
N GLN A 535 -14.98 -4.37 -40.82
CA GLN A 535 -15.28 -3.88 -39.49
C GLN A 535 -14.63 -4.74 -38.40
N LEU A 536 -14.65 -6.08 -38.54
CA LEU A 536 -13.98 -7.00 -37.61
C LEU A 536 -12.46 -6.82 -37.61
N ARG A 537 -11.82 -6.66 -38.76
CA ARG A 537 -10.38 -6.41 -38.86
C ARG A 537 -9.99 -5.11 -38.13
N GLN A 538 -10.80 -4.07 -38.32
CA GLN A 538 -10.62 -2.79 -37.60
C GLN A 538 -10.80 -2.97 -36.09
N ALA A 539 -11.87 -3.64 -35.64
CA ALA A 539 -12.16 -3.84 -34.22
C ALA A 539 -11.11 -4.71 -33.52
N VAL A 540 -10.68 -5.80 -34.15
CA VAL A 540 -9.61 -6.65 -33.60
C VAL A 540 -8.29 -5.89 -33.49
N ASN A 541 -7.94 -5.07 -34.49
CA ASN A 541 -6.72 -4.26 -34.42
C ASN A 541 -6.84 -3.11 -33.41
N ALA A 542 -8.02 -2.52 -33.19
CA ALA A 542 -8.26 -1.57 -32.11
C ALA A 542 -8.06 -2.24 -30.73
N MET A 543 -8.58 -3.46 -30.54
CA MET A 543 -8.38 -4.20 -29.29
C MET A 543 -6.91 -4.59 -29.09
N ARG A 544 -6.19 -4.96 -30.15
CA ARG A 544 -4.74 -5.22 -30.08
C ARG A 544 -3.95 -3.97 -29.70
N ALA A 545 -4.31 -2.82 -30.26
CA ALA A 545 -3.68 -1.54 -29.89
C ALA A 545 -3.92 -1.21 -28.40
N ALA A 546 -5.15 -1.39 -27.89
CA ALA A 546 -5.45 -1.23 -26.46
C ALA A 546 -4.66 -2.20 -25.58
N ALA A 547 -4.33 -3.39 -26.08
CA ALA A 547 -3.52 -4.41 -25.42
C ALA A 547 -1.99 -4.16 -25.57
N GLY A 548 -1.55 -3.07 -26.20
CA GLY A 548 -0.13 -2.81 -26.48
C GLY A 548 0.49 -3.76 -27.52
N LEU A 549 -0.32 -4.45 -28.31
CA LEU A 549 0.14 -5.41 -29.33
C LEU A 549 0.17 -4.76 -30.71
N SER A 550 1.13 -5.16 -31.53
CA SER A 550 1.20 -4.74 -32.95
C SER A 550 -0.06 -5.13 -33.73
N ALA A 551 -0.44 -4.33 -34.72
CA ALA A 551 -1.55 -4.66 -35.59
C ALA A 551 -1.35 -6.02 -36.28
N ALA A 552 -2.41 -6.81 -36.37
CA ALA A 552 -2.39 -8.05 -37.12
C ALA A 552 -2.44 -7.77 -38.62
N THR A 553 -1.69 -8.54 -39.36
CA THR A 553 -1.75 -8.61 -40.81
C THR A 553 -2.71 -9.71 -41.22
N PHE A 554 -3.43 -9.51 -42.31
CA PHE A 554 -4.47 -10.44 -42.78
C PHE A 554 -4.23 -10.85 -44.23
N THR A 555 -4.50 -12.12 -44.53
CA THR A 555 -4.55 -12.61 -45.89
C THR A 555 -5.62 -11.84 -46.68
N ASP A 556 -5.38 -11.59 -47.95
CA ASP A 556 -6.24 -10.77 -48.79
C ASP A 556 -6.53 -9.40 -48.15
N PRO A 557 -5.55 -8.46 -48.08
CA PRO A 557 -5.70 -7.16 -47.40
C PRO A 557 -6.93 -6.38 -47.91
N THR A 558 -7.18 -6.41 -49.20
CA THR A 558 -8.42 -5.94 -49.82
C THR A 558 -9.32 -7.13 -50.10
N LEU A 559 -10.49 -7.14 -49.46
CA LEU A 559 -11.46 -8.23 -49.62
C LEU A 559 -12.44 -8.03 -50.80
N MET A 560 -12.22 -7.00 -51.62
CA MET A 560 -13.07 -6.69 -52.76
C MET A 560 -13.01 -7.86 -53.77
N ASN A 561 -14.16 -8.39 -54.13
CA ASN A 561 -14.33 -9.58 -55.02
C ASN A 561 -13.66 -10.85 -54.48
N VAL A 562 -13.31 -10.92 -53.21
CA VAL A 562 -12.74 -12.09 -52.55
C VAL A 562 -13.84 -12.85 -51.82
N ARG A 563 -13.96 -14.16 -52.06
CA ARG A 563 -14.85 -15.01 -51.28
C ARG A 563 -14.31 -15.16 -49.86
N ILE A 564 -15.16 -15.00 -48.83
CA ILE A 564 -14.77 -15.21 -47.42
C ILE A 564 -14.36 -16.67 -47.23
N LYS A 565 -13.13 -16.88 -46.77
CA LYS A 565 -12.47 -18.19 -46.54
C LYS A 565 -12.32 -18.47 -45.05
N ALA A 566 -12.11 -19.73 -44.67
CA ALA A 566 -11.82 -20.14 -43.31
C ALA A 566 -10.60 -19.40 -42.70
N VAL A 567 -9.56 -19.15 -43.53
CA VAL A 567 -8.36 -18.41 -43.10
C VAL A 567 -8.71 -17.02 -42.59
N HIS A 568 -9.61 -16.28 -43.20
CA HIS A 568 -9.98 -14.92 -42.78
C HIS A 568 -10.61 -14.90 -41.39
N VAL A 569 -11.39 -15.90 -41.02
CA VAL A 569 -11.99 -16.03 -39.68
C VAL A 569 -10.95 -16.52 -38.69
N GLN A 570 -10.10 -17.47 -39.07
CA GLN A 570 -9.07 -18.02 -38.19
C GLN A 570 -8.02 -16.98 -37.82
N GLU A 571 -7.59 -16.13 -38.76
CA GLU A 571 -6.66 -15.02 -38.50
C GLU A 571 -7.25 -14.04 -37.50
N LEU A 572 -8.52 -13.68 -37.60
CA LEU A 572 -9.21 -12.82 -36.65
C LEU A 572 -9.26 -13.45 -35.25
N ARG A 573 -9.53 -14.75 -35.13
CA ARG A 573 -9.50 -15.48 -33.86
C ARG A 573 -8.09 -15.46 -33.23
N ASN A 574 -7.07 -15.78 -34.05
CA ASN A 574 -5.67 -15.81 -33.64
C ASN A 574 -5.18 -14.43 -33.20
N ALA A 575 -5.70 -13.35 -33.79
CA ALA A 575 -5.36 -11.98 -33.46
C ALA A 575 -6.10 -11.47 -32.20
N LEU A 576 -7.37 -11.91 -32.02
CA LEU A 576 -8.23 -11.48 -30.90
C LEU A 576 -7.85 -12.11 -29.57
N VAL A 577 -7.59 -13.43 -29.55
CA VAL A 577 -7.36 -14.19 -28.31
C VAL A 577 -6.23 -13.60 -27.46
N PRO A 578 -5.01 -13.34 -28.00
CA PRO A 578 -3.93 -12.76 -27.19
C PRO A 578 -4.23 -11.31 -26.75
N ALA A 579 -5.00 -10.54 -27.52
CA ALA A 579 -5.38 -9.19 -27.12
C ALA A 579 -6.33 -9.20 -25.92
N ARG A 580 -7.34 -10.07 -25.94
CA ARG A 580 -8.24 -10.23 -24.79
C ARG A 580 -7.52 -10.71 -23.54
N ALA A 581 -6.61 -11.69 -23.70
CA ALA A 581 -5.81 -12.20 -22.58
C ALA A 581 -4.93 -11.09 -21.95
N ALA A 582 -4.27 -10.27 -22.77
CA ALA A 582 -3.47 -9.16 -22.29
C ALA A 582 -4.29 -8.07 -21.59
N LEU A 583 -5.56 -7.90 -21.95
CA LEU A 583 -6.49 -6.97 -21.30
C LEU A 583 -7.20 -7.57 -20.07
N GLY A 584 -6.92 -8.82 -19.71
CA GLY A 584 -7.58 -9.53 -18.61
C GLY A 584 -9.05 -9.88 -18.86
N LEU A 585 -9.48 -9.88 -20.12
CA LEU A 585 -10.86 -10.19 -20.52
C LEU A 585 -11.09 -11.69 -20.62
N SER A 586 -12.30 -12.13 -20.32
CA SER A 586 -12.70 -13.54 -20.41
C SER A 586 -12.47 -14.11 -21.81
N ALA A 587 -12.10 -15.38 -21.89
CA ALA A 587 -11.91 -16.09 -23.15
C ALA A 587 -13.22 -16.16 -23.95
N VAL A 588 -13.11 -16.08 -25.28
CA VAL A 588 -14.24 -16.28 -26.19
C VAL A 588 -14.34 -17.77 -26.55
N ALA A 589 -15.51 -18.33 -26.37
CA ALA A 589 -15.82 -19.66 -26.90
C ALA A 589 -16.16 -19.55 -28.37
N PHE A 590 -15.57 -20.39 -29.20
CA PHE A 590 -15.79 -20.44 -30.65
C PHE A 590 -16.50 -21.71 -31.08
N THR A 591 -17.59 -21.55 -31.82
CA THR A 591 -18.18 -22.67 -32.61
C THR A 591 -17.17 -23.12 -33.66
N ASP A 592 -17.04 -24.41 -33.85
CA ASP A 592 -16.03 -25.01 -34.73
C ASP A 592 -14.62 -24.43 -34.40
N PRO A 593 -13.99 -24.82 -33.24
CA PRO A 593 -12.72 -24.24 -32.80
C PRO A 593 -11.61 -24.33 -33.85
N THR A 594 -11.62 -25.38 -34.66
CA THR A 594 -10.71 -25.55 -35.79
C THR A 594 -11.49 -25.41 -37.10
N LEU A 595 -11.11 -24.43 -37.90
CA LEU A 595 -11.70 -24.21 -39.23
C LEU A 595 -10.83 -24.86 -40.30
N THR A 596 -11.35 -25.88 -40.98
CA THR A 596 -10.62 -26.62 -42.05
C THR A 596 -10.94 -26.03 -43.41
N VAL A 597 -9.89 -25.84 -44.22
CA VAL A 597 -10.05 -25.39 -45.63
C VAL A 597 -10.80 -26.44 -46.44
N GLY A 598 -11.88 -26.04 -47.10
CA GLY A 598 -12.73 -26.91 -47.88
C GLY A 598 -13.69 -27.80 -47.05
N GLY A 599 -13.49 -27.90 -45.72
CA GLY A 599 -14.32 -28.72 -44.84
C GLY A 599 -15.32 -27.91 -44.01
N THR A 600 -14.91 -26.75 -43.48
CA THR A 600 -15.79 -25.95 -42.62
C THR A 600 -16.45 -24.79 -43.39
N ARG A 601 -17.77 -24.82 -43.49
CA ARG A 601 -18.55 -23.69 -44.06
C ARG A 601 -18.58 -22.54 -43.06
N ILE A 602 -18.24 -21.31 -43.50
CA ILE A 602 -18.35 -20.11 -42.67
C ILE A 602 -19.81 -19.81 -42.38
N LYS A 603 -20.12 -19.70 -41.08
CA LYS A 603 -21.47 -19.46 -40.52
C LYS A 603 -21.57 -18.03 -39.98
N ALA A 604 -22.79 -17.50 -39.89
CA ALA A 604 -23.05 -16.23 -39.18
C ALA A 604 -22.53 -16.26 -37.72
N ALA A 605 -22.63 -17.43 -37.06
CA ALA A 605 -22.11 -17.64 -35.71
C ALA A 605 -20.62 -17.29 -35.57
N HIS A 606 -19.76 -17.72 -36.52
CA HIS A 606 -18.33 -17.46 -36.49
C HIS A 606 -18.01 -15.95 -36.50
N VAL A 607 -18.79 -15.18 -37.25
CA VAL A 607 -18.66 -13.71 -37.36
C VAL A 607 -19.24 -13.05 -36.13
N GLN A 608 -20.37 -13.52 -35.61
CA GLN A 608 -21.03 -12.97 -34.43
C GLN A 608 -20.21 -13.19 -33.16
N GLU A 609 -19.58 -14.36 -33.00
CA GLU A 609 -18.67 -14.65 -31.89
C GLU A 609 -17.47 -13.70 -31.85
N LEU A 610 -16.88 -13.38 -33.00
CA LEU A 610 -15.82 -12.38 -33.11
C LEU A 610 -16.31 -10.97 -32.75
N ARG A 611 -17.51 -10.59 -33.19
CA ARG A 611 -18.15 -9.33 -32.83
C ARG A 611 -18.35 -9.24 -31.30
N ASN A 612 -18.89 -10.29 -30.70
CA ASN A 612 -19.08 -10.38 -29.25
C ASN A 612 -17.73 -10.35 -28.52
N GLY A 613 -16.67 -10.85 -29.11
CA GLY A 613 -15.33 -10.83 -28.55
C GLY A 613 -14.64 -9.47 -28.57
N VAL A 614 -15.13 -8.51 -29.35
CA VAL A 614 -14.58 -7.13 -29.42
C VAL A 614 -15.52 -6.07 -28.83
N LYS A 615 -16.69 -6.49 -28.33
CA LYS A 615 -17.66 -5.65 -27.64
C LYS A 615 -17.39 -5.66 -26.15
#